data_1cd094b2021208411880e83359777672
#
_entry.id   1cd094b2021208411880e83359777672
#
_cell.length_a   1.000
_cell.length_b   1.000
_cell.length_c   1.000
_cell.angle_alpha   90.00
_cell.angle_beta   90.00
_cell.angle_gamma   90.00
#
_symmetry.space_group_name_H-M   'P 1'
#
loop_
_entity.id
_entity.type
_entity.pdbx_description
1 polymer ?
#
loop_
_entity_poly.entity_id
_entity_poly.type
_entity_poly.pdbx_seq_one_letter_code
_entity_poly.pdbx_strand_id
1 'polypeptide(L)'
;PDAIIIDTCDSDAIVSSIEACNEAGIPVFTMDREANGGDVISHIGYDAIKSGKLAGQFLVDSLGGKGKIVELQGIMGTNVAQQRSEGFNSVIAENPDMEIVACQVADFDRAKAMSVMENILQANPEIDGLYAANDEMLLGALEAMDAAGRTADIVKVGCDAIDDTLEAIKD
;
A
#
# COMPACT_ATOMS: atom_id res chain seq x y z
N PRO A 1 2.10 -19.67 26.39
CA PRO A 1 3.36 -19.11 25.86
C PRO A 1 3.92 -18.07 26.83
N ASP A 2 5.24 -17.84 26.79
CA ASP A 2 5.92 -16.86 27.64
C ASP A 2 5.85 -15.44 27.06
N ALA A 3 5.57 -15.31 25.77
CA ALA A 3 5.32 -14.06 25.04
C ALA A 3 4.62 -14.33 23.72
N ILE A 4 4.03 -13.29 23.11
CA ILE A 4 3.39 -13.34 21.79
C ILE A 4 3.93 -12.19 20.95
N ILE A 5 4.26 -12.47 19.69
CA ILE A 5 4.55 -11.48 18.65
C ILE A 5 3.43 -11.56 17.63
N ILE A 6 2.82 -10.43 17.28
CA ILE A 6 1.65 -10.34 16.41
C ILE A 6 1.97 -9.45 15.21
N ASP A 7 1.68 -9.94 14.01
CA ASP A 7 1.45 -9.14 12.81
C ASP A 7 -0.04 -9.28 12.45
N THR A 8 -0.82 -8.22 12.63
CA THR A 8 -2.27 -8.27 12.56
C THR A 8 -2.81 -8.04 11.15
N CYS A 9 -3.96 -8.65 10.83
CA CYS A 9 -4.71 -8.34 9.61
C CYS A 9 -5.75 -7.22 9.79
N ASP A 10 -6.00 -6.80 11.05
CA ASP A 10 -6.91 -5.70 11.38
C ASP A 10 -6.50 -5.11 12.73
N SER A 11 -6.20 -3.79 12.72
CA SER A 11 -5.64 -3.09 13.87
C SER A 11 -6.65 -2.88 15.01
N ASP A 12 -7.95 -2.88 14.71
CA ASP A 12 -9.03 -2.76 15.71
C ASP A 12 -9.48 -4.13 16.20
N ALA A 13 -9.69 -5.08 15.29
CA ALA A 13 -10.20 -6.41 15.66
C ALA A 13 -9.26 -7.19 16.57
N ILE A 14 -7.94 -6.97 16.49
CA ILE A 14 -6.94 -7.65 17.31
C ILE A 14 -6.97 -7.22 18.79
N VAL A 15 -7.52 -6.05 19.11
CA VAL A 15 -7.46 -5.44 20.44
C VAL A 15 -7.98 -6.39 21.53
N SER A 16 -9.14 -7.01 21.31
CA SER A 16 -9.72 -7.92 22.30
C SER A 16 -8.83 -9.16 22.59
N SER A 17 -8.08 -9.63 21.59
CA SER A 17 -7.14 -10.74 21.76
C SER A 17 -5.90 -10.30 22.53
N ILE A 18 -5.44 -9.08 22.33
CA ILE A 18 -4.33 -8.50 23.11
C ILE A 18 -4.74 -8.33 24.57
N GLU A 19 -5.94 -7.78 24.84
CA GLU A 19 -6.47 -7.62 26.19
C GLU A 19 -6.57 -8.96 26.92
N ALA A 20 -7.04 -10.00 26.23
CA ALA A 20 -7.08 -11.36 26.81
C ALA A 20 -5.67 -11.90 27.15
N CYS A 21 -4.66 -11.58 26.35
CA CYS A 21 -3.26 -11.92 26.66
C CYS A 21 -2.77 -11.13 27.88
N ASN A 22 -3.09 -9.83 27.97
CA ASN A 22 -2.72 -8.97 29.07
C ASN A 22 -3.33 -9.47 30.39
N GLU A 23 -4.63 -9.84 30.40
CA GLU A 23 -5.31 -10.44 31.55
C GLU A 23 -4.66 -11.76 32.01
N ALA A 24 -4.13 -12.55 31.06
CA ALA A 24 -3.39 -13.77 31.35
C ALA A 24 -1.93 -13.54 31.76
N GLY A 25 -1.46 -12.30 31.81
CA GLY A 25 -0.08 -11.93 32.14
C GLY A 25 0.93 -12.29 31.05
N ILE A 26 0.48 -12.43 29.80
CA ILE A 26 1.32 -12.78 28.64
C ILE A 26 1.77 -11.49 27.94
N PRO A 27 3.09 -11.19 27.88
CA PRO A 27 3.61 -10.03 27.16
C PRO A 27 3.31 -10.09 25.67
N VAL A 28 2.84 -8.98 25.10
CA VAL A 28 2.51 -8.86 23.68
C VAL A 28 3.44 -7.84 23.01
N PHE A 29 3.93 -8.22 21.84
CA PHE A 29 4.70 -7.38 20.93
C PHE A 29 3.99 -7.35 19.57
N THR A 30 4.02 -6.23 18.88
CA THR A 30 3.54 -6.13 17.50
C THR A 30 4.69 -5.88 16.53
N MET A 31 4.58 -6.39 15.32
CA MET A 31 5.53 -6.14 14.25
C MET A 31 4.80 -5.79 12.95
N ASP A 32 5.44 -4.96 12.14
CA ASP A 32 4.93 -4.39 10.88
C ASP A 32 3.63 -3.58 11.10
N ARG A 33 2.56 -4.22 11.55
CA ARG A 33 1.24 -3.61 11.74
C ARG A 33 0.93 -3.43 13.21
N GLU A 34 0.52 -2.21 13.57
CA GLU A 34 0.15 -1.84 14.94
C GLU A 34 -1.26 -2.31 15.30
N ALA A 35 -1.51 -2.45 16.60
CA ALA A 35 -2.84 -2.57 17.15
C ALA A 35 -3.31 -1.21 17.70
N ASN A 36 -4.60 -0.91 17.56
CA ASN A 36 -5.18 0.35 18.02
C ASN A 36 -5.56 0.33 19.53
N GLY A 37 -5.13 -0.71 20.29
CA GLY A 37 -5.37 -0.80 21.72
C GLY A 37 -4.79 -2.06 22.35
N GLY A 38 -5.07 -2.23 23.67
CA GLY A 38 -4.41 -3.23 24.51
C GLY A 38 -3.00 -2.78 24.94
N ASP A 39 -2.42 -3.51 25.91
CA ASP A 39 -1.07 -3.24 26.41
C ASP A 39 -0.05 -3.99 25.53
N VAL A 40 0.60 -3.27 24.64
CA VAL A 40 1.69 -3.74 23.78
C VAL A 40 3.02 -3.26 24.38
N ILE A 41 3.92 -4.21 24.69
CA ILE A 41 5.23 -3.89 25.29
C ILE A 41 6.10 -3.08 24.33
N SER A 42 6.10 -3.46 23.04
CA SER A 42 6.83 -2.75 21.99
C SER A 42 6.24 -3.09 20.63
N HIS A 43 6.25 -2.09 19.75
CA HIS A 43 6.00 -2.23 18.33
C HIS A 43 7.33 -2.16 17.55
N ILE A 44 7.50 -3.03 16.58
CA ILE A 44 8.65 -3.05 15.67
C ILE A 44 8.11 -2.85 14.25
N GLY A 45 8.32 -1.68 13.71
CA GLY A 45 7.82 -1.29 12.40
C GLY A 45 8.67 -0.20 11.74
N TYR A 46 8.14 0.36 10.68
CA TYR A 46 8.74 1.46 9.94
C TYR A 46 7.74 2.61 9.81
N ASP A 47 8.20 3.76 9.35
CA ASP A 47 7.36 4.93 9.11
C ASP A 47 6.58 4.77 7.80
N ALA A 48 5.36 4.23 7.88
CA ALA A 48 4.50 3.97 6.73
C ALA A 48 3.97 5.26 6.08
N ILE A 49 3.77 6.33 6.85
CA ILE A 49 3.42 7.66 6.30
C ILE A 49 4.56 8.16 5.42
N LYS A 50 5.80 8.06 5.90
CA LYS A 50 6.97 8.47 5.14
C LYS A 50 7.14 7.63 3.87
N SER A 51 6.87 6.33 3.93
CA SER A 51 6.89 5.45 2.74
C SER A 51 5.91 5.93 1.68
N GLY A 52 4.65 6.21 2.06
CA GLY A 52 3.65 6.78 1.14
C GLY A 52 4.09 8.13 0.55
N LYS A 53 4.66 9.02 1.39
CA LYS A 53 5.19 10.31 0.92
C LYS A 53 6.30 10.15 -0.12
N LEU A 54 7.23 9.21 0.10
CA LEU A 54 8.31 8.95 -0.86
C LEU A 54 7.76 8.45 -2.21
N ALA A 55 6.75 7.58 -2.19
CA ALA A 55 6.08 7.12 -3.41
C ALA A 55 5.37 8.26 -4.14
N GLY A 56 4.64 9.11 -3.41
CA GLY A 56 3.99 10.31 -3.98
C GLY A 56 5.01 11.27 -4.60
N GLN A 57 6.09 11.55 -3.88
CA GLN A 57 7.15 12.45 -4.40
C GLN A 57 7.81 11.87 -5.65
N PHE A 58 8.06 10.55 -5.70
CA PHE A 58 8.59 9.90 -6.89
C PHE A 58 7.69 10.11 -8.11
N LEU A 59 6.37 9.96 -7.98
CA LEU A 59 5.43 10.20 -9.09
C LEU A 59 5.39 11.69 -9.48
N VAL A 60 5.37 12.60 -8.50
CA VAL A 60 5.43 14.06 -8.77
C VAL A 60 6.67 14.41 -9.57
N ASP A 61 7.84 13.95 -9.14
CA ASP A 61 9.11 14.24 -9.80
C ASP A 61 9.18 13.62 -11.20
N SER A 62 8.72 12.38 -11.35
CA SER A 62 8.76 11.63 -12.62
C SER A 62 7.80 12.21 -13.67
N LEU A 63 6.66 12.73 -13.23
CA LEU A 63 5.62 13.32 -14.11
C LEU A 63 5.70 14.84 -14.22
N GLY A 64 6.66 15.47 -13.54
CA GLY A 64 6.82 16.92 -13.56
C GLY A 64 5.68 17.68 -12.88
N GLY A 65 5.05 17.08 -11.88
CA GLY A 65 3.99 17.67 -11.05
C GLY A 65 2.62 17.72 -11.71
N LYS A 66 2.38 16.97 -12.78
CA LYS A 66 1.09 16.93 -13.50
C LYS A 66 0.79 15.54 -14.03
N GLY A 67 -0.46 15.07 -13.86
CA GLY A 67 -0.89 13.80 -14.43
C GLY A 67 -2.09 13.17 -13.71
N LYS A 68 -2.61 12.11 -14.33
CA LYS A 68 -3.72 11.30 -13.84
C LYS A 68 -3.18 10.05 -13.16
N ILE A 69 -3.46 9.90 -11.88
CA ILE A 69 -2.88 8.91 -11.00
C ILE A 69 -3.91 7.87 -10.58
N VAL A 70 -3.48 6.63 -10.52
CA VAL A 70 -4.22 5.52 -9.90
C VAL A 70 -3.56 5.16 -8.57
N GLU A 71 -4.36 4.94 -7.54
CA GLU A 71 -3.94 4.38 -6.26
C GLU A 71 -4.57 3.01 -6.03
N LEU A 72 -3.73 1.99 -5.78
CA LEU A 72 -4.15 0.68 -5.29
C LEU A 72 -3.81 0.57 -3.81
N GLN A 73 -4.86 0.49 -2.98
CA GLN A 73 -4.75 0.44 -1.52
C GLN A 73 -4.65 -1.01 -1.02
N GLY A 74 -3.94 -1.18 0.11
CA GLY A 74 -3.85 -2.47 0.80
C GLY A 74 -5.09 -2.82 1.62
N ILE A 75 -4.89 -3.66 2.66
CA ILE A 75 -5.95 -4.04 3.62
C ILE A 75 -6.25 -2.84 4.52
N MET A 76 -7.30 -2.10 4.22
CA MET A 76 -7.64 -0.84 4.90
C MET A 76 -8.06 -0.99 6.37
N GLY A 77 -8.23 -2.22 6.88
CA GLY A 77 -8.32 -2.50 8.31
C GLY A 77 -6.99 -2.39 9.06
N THR A 78 -5.86 -2.24 8.37
CA THR A 78 -4.53 -2.13 8.98
C THR A 78 -4.03 -0.68 8.96
N ASN A 79 -3.31 -0.29 10.02
CA ASN A 79 -2.69 1.02 10.12
C ASN A 79 -1.68 1.27 8.98
N VAL A 80 -0.91 0.27 8.58
CA VAL A 80 0.08 0.37 7.49
C VAL A 80 -0.58 0.77 6.17
N ALA A 81 -1.72 0.15 5.79
CA ALA A 81 -2.42 0.50 4.57
C ALA A 81 -2.96 1.94 4.64
N GLN A 82 -3.55 2.33 5.77
CA GLN A 82 -4.08 3.68 6.00
C GLN A 82 -2.96 4.72 5.94
N GLN A 83 -1.85 4.50 6.65
CA GLN A 83 -0.72 5.42 6.73
C GLN A 83 0.02 5.57 5.39
N ARG A 84 0.21 4.47 4.64
CA ARG A 84 0.78 4.54 3.27
C ARG A 84 -0.10 5.41 2.36
N SER A 85 -1.42 5.18 2.39
CA SER A 85 -2.39 5.96 1.62
C SER A 85 -2.40 7.44 2.06
N GLU A 86 -2.45 7.72 3.37
CA GLU A 86 -2.38 9.08 3.92
C GLU A 86 -1.11 9.81 3.46
N GLY A 87 0.05 9.17 3.60
CA GLY A 87 1.32 9.73 3.17
C GLY A 87 1.34 10.06 1.69
N PHE A 88 0.90 9.13 0.84
CA PHE A 88 0.81 9.33 -0.60
C PHE A 88 -0.14 10.49 -0.96
N ASN A 89 -1.37 10.44 -0.47
CA ASN A 89 -2.38 11.46 -0.74
C ASN A 89 -1.95 12.86 -0.26
N SER A 90 -1.20 12.96 0.86
CA SER A 90 -0.71 14.24 1.36
C SER A 90 0.20 14.96 0.36
N VAL A 91 1.04 14.19 -0.36
CA VAL A 91 1.94 14.75 -1.39
C VAL A 91 1.17 15.11 -2.66
N ILE A 92 0.26 14.24 -3.10
CA ILE A 92 -0.55 14.54 -4.30
C ILE A 92 -1.41 15.78 -4.08
N ALA A 93 -1.98 15.97 -2.88
CA ALA A 93 -2.79 17.15 -2.56
C ALA A 93 -2.03 18.48 -2.59
N GLU A 94 -0.71 18.47 -2.43
CA GLU A 94 0.15 19.65 -2.58
C GLU A 94 0.45 20.02 -4.05
N ASN A 95 0.08 19.13 -5.00
CA ASN A 95 0.33 19.28 -6.44
C ASN A 95 -1.00 19.34 -7.20
N PRO A 96 -1.62 20.50 -7.38
CA PRO A 96 -2.99 20.67 -7.88
C PRO A 96 -3.22 20.20 -9.32
N ASP A 97 -2.16 20.03 -10.10
CA ASP A 97 -2.22 19.47 -11.46
C ASP A 97 -2.08 17.93 -11.49
N MET A 98 -1.92 17.30 -10.32
CA MET A 98 -1.98 15.84 -10.14
C MET A 98 -3.39 15.43 -9.69
N GLU A 99 -4.04 14.54 -10.43
CA GLU A 99 -5.41 14.09 -10.16
C GLU A 99 -5.45 12.59 -9.89
N ILE A 100 -6.00 12.16 -8.75
CA ILE A 100 -6.28 10.74 -8.49
C ILE A 100 -7.59 10.37 -9.19
N VAL A 101 -7.50 9.76 -10.37
CA VAL A 101 -8.67 9.38 -11.20
C VAL A 101 -9.30 8.06 -10.75
N ALA A 102 -8.58 7.23 -10.03
CA ALA A 102 -9.08 6.01 -9.41
C ALA A 102 -8.30 5.68 -8.14
N CYS A 103 -9.04 5.29 -7.09
CA CYS A 103 -8.50 4.78 -5.84
C CYS A 103 -9.31 3.54 -5.47
N GLN A 104 -8.66 2.36 -5.40
CA GLN A 104 -9.33 1.08 -5.19
C GLN A 104 -8.54 0.19 -4.22
N VAL A 105 -9.29 -0.54 -3.37
CA VAL A 105 -8.71 -1.50 -2.44
C VAL A 105 -8.41 -2.82 -3.16
N ALA A 106 -7.16 -3.27 -3.07
CA ALA A 106 -6.70 -4.55 -3.63
C ALA A 106 -6.04 -5.48 -2.59
N ASP A 107 -6.19 -5.17 -1.28
CA ASP A 107 -5.91 -6.03 -0.12
C ASP A 107 -4.50 -6.65 -0.06
N PHE A 108 -3.49 -5.99 -0.63
CA PHE A 108 -2.13 -6.53 -0.78
C PHE A 108 -2.06 -7.83 -1.60
N ASP A 109 -3.08 -8.10 -2.43
CA ASP A 109 -3.22 -9.34 -3.21
C ASP A 109 -2.97 -9.10 -4.70
N ARG A 110 -2.07 -9.91 -5.30
CA ARG A 110 -1.66 -9.80 -6.71
C ARG A 110 -2.82 -10.02 -7.67
N ALA A 111 -3.60 -11.09 -7.45
CA ALA A 111 -4.69 -11.46 -8.36
C ALA A 111 -5.85 -10.45 -8.29
N LYS A 112 -6.14 -9.95 -7.08
CA LYS A 112 -7.14 -8.91 -6.88
C LYS A 112 -6.70 -7.60 -7.54
N ALA A 113 -5.43 -7.21 -7.38
CA ALA A 113 -4.90 -6.01 -8.01
C ALA A 113 -4.93 -6.08 -9.54
N MET A 114 -4.62 -7.24 -10.14
CA MET A 114 -4.78 -7.46 -11.57
C MET A 114 -6.22 -7.18 -12.02
N SER A 115 -7.21 -7.83 -11.38
CA SER A 115 -8.63 -7.67 -11.73
C SER A 115 -9.13 -6.25 -11.52
N VAL A 116 -8.68 -5.57 -10.45
CA VAL A 116 -9.00 -4.17 -10.17
C VAL A 116 -8.42 -3.26 -11.24
N MET A 117 -7.14 -3.47 -11.62
CA MET A 117 -6.46 -2.66 -12.63
C MET A 117 -7.06 -2.84 -14.01
N GLU A 118 -7.48 -4.05 -14.41
CA GLU A 118 -8.22 -4.30 -15.65
C GLU A 118 -9.47 -3.40 -15.77
N ASN A 119 -10.25 -3.31 -14.68
CA ASN A 119 -11.43 -2.44 -14.64
C ASN A 119 -11.08 -0.96 -14.70
N ILE A 120 -10.01 -0.55 -13.99
CA ILE A 120 -9.54 0.83 -13.99
C ILE A 120 -9.08 1.26 -15.38
N LEU A 121 -8.32 0.42 -16.09
CA LEU A 121 -7.85 0.69 -17.45
C LEU A 121 -9.00 0.85 -18.46
N GLN A 122 -10.07 0.07 -18.29
CA GLN A 122 -11.27 0.20 -19.13
C GLN A 122 -12.04 1.50 -18.89
N ALA A 123 -12.10 1.94 -17.61
CA ALA A 123 -12.85 3.14 -17.22
C ALA A 123 -12.05 4.44 -17.46
N ASN A 124 -10.71 4.36 -17.44
CA ASN A 124 -9.82 5.51 -17.50
C ASN A 124 -8.84 5.37 -18.67
N PRO A 125 -9.14 5.93 -19.84
CA PRO A 125 -8.27 5.83 -21.03
C PRO A 125 -6.94 6.59 -20.85
N GLU A 126 -6.89 7.56 -19.94
CA GLU A 126 -5.71 8.35 -19.64
C GLU A 126 -5.28 8.11 -18.21
N ILE A 127 -4.13 7.47 -18.04
CA ILE A 127 -3.44 7.23 -16.77
C ILE A 127 -1.96 7.49 -17.02
N ASP A 128 -1.36 8.36 -16.21
CA ASP A 128 0.05 8.74 -16.32
C ASP A 128 0.89 8.05 -15.21
N GLY A 129 0.30 7.77 -14.06
CA GLY A 129 0.98 7.17 -12.93
C GLY A 129 0.15 6.16 -12.15
N LEU A 130 0.84 5.17 -11.55
CA LEU A 130 0.27 4.17 -10.67
C LEU A 130 1.08 4.12 -9.38
N TYR A 131 0.41 4.27 -8.24
CA TYR A 131 0.90 3.88 -6.94
C TYR A 131 0.18 2.62 -6.48
N ALA A 132 0.93 1.57 -6.18
CA ALA A 132 0.45 0.40 -5.47
C ALA A 132 1.09 0.36 -4.07
N ALA A 133 0.26 0.20 -3.04
CA ALA A 133 0.73 0.25 -1.65
C ALA A 133 1.67 -0.92 -1.30
N ASN A 134 1.81 -1.95 -2.16
CA ASN A 134 2.86 -2.95 -2.09
C ASN A 134 3.21 -3.53 -3.47
N ASP A 135 4.29 -4.29 -3.53
CA ASP A 135 4.83 -4.86 -4.76
C ASP A 135 3.98 -6.00 -5.33
N GLU A 136 3.31 -6.81 -4.48
CA GLU A 136 2.39 -7.84 -4.96
C GLU A 136 1.25 -7.22 -5.79
N MET A 137 0.67 -6.13 -5.31
CA MET A 137 -0.36 -5.41 -6.06
C MET A 137 0.22 -4.73 -7.31
N LEU A 138 1.46 -4.20 -7.23
CA LEU A 138 2.12 -3.60 -8.39
C LEU A 138 2.32 -4.64 -9.50
N LEU A 139 2.80 -5.83 -9.17
CA LEU A 139 3.01 -6.91 -10.14
C LEU A 139 1.68 -7.37 -10.76
N GLY A 140 0.61 -7.50 -9.97
CA GLY A 140 -0.72 -7.79 -10.52
C GLY A 140 -1.22 -6.70 -11.46
N ALA A 141 -1.05 -5.44 -11.10
CA ALA A 141 -1.39 -4.32 -11.97
C ALA A 141 -0.54 -4.29 -13.25
N LEU A 142 0.74 -4.67 -13.16
CA LEU A 142 1.65 -4.77 -14.30
C LEU A 142 1.14 -5.80 -15.31
N GLU A 143 0.70 -6.98 -14.88
CA GLU A 143 0.11 -8.00 -15.75
C GLU A 143 -1.13 -7.45 -16.52
N ALA A 144 -2.00 -6.69 -15.84
CA ALA A 144 -3.15 -6.06 -16.48
C ALA A 144 -2.75 -4.98 -17.49
N MET A 145 -1.73 -4.17 -17.16
CA MET A 145 -1.20 -3.14 -18.05
C MET A 145 -0.52 -3.74 -19.29
N ASP A 146 0.24 -4.83 -19.13
CA ASP A 146 0.87 -5.57 -20.23
C ASP A 146 -0.17 -6.13 -21.18
N ALA A 147 -1.21 -6.78 -20.66
CA ALA A 147 -2.32 -7.30 -21.45
C ALA A 147 -3.05 -6.21 -22.24
N ALA A 148 -3.10 -4.97 -21.69
CA ALA A 148 -3.70 -3.82 -22.35
C ALA A 148 -2.72 -3.04 -23.25
N GLY A 149 -1.43 -3.40 -23.28
CA GLY A 149 -0.38 -2.69 -24.02
C GLY A 149 -0.08 -1.29 -23.49
N ARG A 150 -0.29 -1.07 -22.18
CA ARG A 150 -0.19 0.25 -21.52
C ARG A 150 1.00 0.38 -20.57
N THR A 151 1.85 -0.64 -20.46
CA THR A 151 2.95 -0.66 -19.47
C THR A 151 3.97 0.45 -19.67
N ALA A 152 4.32 0.79 -20.91
CA ALA A 152 5.32 1.81 -21.19
C ALA A 152 4.82 3.25 -20.93
N ASP A 153 3.50 3.46 -20.94
CA ASP A 153 2.89 4.78 -20.85
C ASP A 153 2.68 5.27 -19.42
N ILE A 154 2.75 4.36 -18.43
CA ILE A 154 2.38 4.62 -17.04
C ILE A 154 3.64 4.52 -16.16
N VAL A 155 3.95 5.59 -15.43
CA VAL A 155 4.99 5.56 -14.37
C VAL A 155 4.47 4.78 -13.17
N LYS A 156 5.24 3.84 -12.65
CA LYS A 156 4.80 2.92 -11.59
C LYS A 156 5.70 3.02 -10.37
N VAL A 157 5.09 2.92 -9.19
CA VAL A 157 5.80 2.83 -7.91
C VAL A 157 5.08 1.87 -6.97
N GLY A 158 5.85 1.00 -6.32
CA GLY A 158 5.42 0.05 -5.30
C GLY A 158 6.13 0.26 -3.97
N CYS A 159 6.06 -0.73 -3.13
CA CYS A 159 6.73 -0.80 -1.83
C CYS A 159 7.04 -2.27 -1.53
N ASP A 160 8.13 -2.54 -0.85
CA ASP A 160 8.65 -3.78 -0.25
C ASP A 160 9.96 -4.25 -0.90
N ALA A 161 10.21 -3.95 -2.17
CA ALA A 161 11.41 -4.36 -2.92
C ALA A 161 11.59 -5.90 -2.96
N ILE A 162 10.49 -6.64 -3.25
CA ILE A 162 10.56 -8.10 -3.43
C ILE A 162 11.34 -8.46 -4.70
N ASP A 163 11.91 -9.66 -4.74
CA ASP A 163 12.80 -10.08 -5.83
C ASP A 163 12.14 -9.96 -7.21
N ASP A 164 10.86 -10.36 -7.34
CA ASP A 164 10.12 -10.29 -8.60
C ASP A 164 10.01 -8.83 -9.11
N THR A 165 9.76 -7.87 -8.21
CA THR A 165 9.69 -6.44 -8.58
C THR A 165 11.06 -5.90 -8.95
N LEU A 166 12.12 -6.29 -8.21
CA LEU A 166 13.49 -5.89 -8.53
C LEU A 166 13.95 -6.43 -9.89
N GLU A 167 13.49 -7.61 -10.31
CA GLU A 167 13.73 -8.13 -11.66
C GLU A 167 12.92 -7.34 -12.70
N ALA A 168 11.64 -7.05 -12.45
CA ALA A 168 10.78 -6.29 -13.38
C ALA A 168 11.26 -4.84 -13.63
N ILE A 169 12.07 -4.26 -12.71
CA ILE A 169 12.66 -2.92 -12.91
C ILE A 169 13.85 -2.96 -13.87
N LYS A 170 14.50 -4.12 -14.05
CA LYS A 170 15.69 -4.26 -14.91
C LYS A 170 15.34 -4.42 -16.40
N ASP A 171 14.15 -4.88 -16.70
CA ASP A 171 13.64 -5.12 -18.05
C ASP A 171 12.96 -3.85 -18.62
#